data_bd7e9a2db04cc3dd0e0080d10493709e
#
_entry.id   bd7e9a2db04cc3dd0e0080d10493709e
#
_cell.length_a   1.000
_cell.length_b   1.000
_cell.length_c   1.000
_cell.angle_alpha   90.00
_cell.angle_beta   90.00
_cell.angle_gamma   90.00
#
_symmetry.space_group_name_H-M   'P 1'
#
loop_
_entity.id
_entity.type
_entity.pdbx_description
1 polymer ?
#
loop_
_entity_poly.entity_id
_entity_poly.type
_entity_poly.pdbx_seq_one_letter_code
_entity_poly.pdbx_strand_id
1 'polypeptide(L)'
;MNRDFIIYSVTLAIILILYFLVPKPINFSPAVSSLIIALIGLALLYILFRTIMRQYVGRRVVFLFVGIAVVLPFFMNVKQPIRVSPEVQTVYDWVAQLERGSKILVSFDYDPASAPELQPMAESFFRLCLERDLKIIIMGLWPQGPQQAELALQIALQDPSVVAKNLRRHVDYVNLGFQTGNEFVIQRMGTSFKSMFTRDVSGIPYDSIPLLKDVSNFSNIDYSFNLSAGYPGTVEWVQVAVDRYGLKMGAGNTGVQATGMYPYLRSGQLKGLLGGLSGAAEFEKATNKVGTATFYMLPQSFSHVIVIAFIFIGNVAYFLGEKRKKGKE
;
A
#
# COMPACT_ATOMS: atom_id res chain seq x y z
N MET A 1 28.74 0.58 32.66
CA MET A 1 27.85 0.74 31.48
C MET A 1 28.75 0.65 30.25
N ASN A 2 28.48 -0.26 29.34
CA ASN A 2 29.35 -0.56 28.18
C ASN A 2 29.39 0.68 27.22
N ARG A 3 30.60 1.14 26.87
CA ARG A 3 30.80 2.32 25.98
C ARG A 3 29.95 2.23 24.69
N ASP A 4 29.80 1.02 24.15
CA ASP A 4 29.00 0.77 22.93
C ASP A 4 27.50 1.00 23.19
N PHE A 5 27.00 0.72 24.39
CA PHE A 5 25.61 0.98 24.78
C PHE A 5 25.32 2.48 24.85
N ILE A 6 26.27 3.27 25.40
CA ILE A 6 26.11 4.73 25.47
C ILE A 6 26.08 5.33 24.07
N ILE A 7 27.04 4.95 23.20
CA ILE A 7 27.11 5.44 21.82
C ILE A 7 25.80 5.10 21.08
N TYR A 8 25.33 3.85 21.19
CA TYR A 8 24.09 3.40 20.56
C TYR A 8 22.89 4.21 21.06
N SER A 9 22.73 4.35 22.38
CA SER A 9 21.59 5.06 22.98
C SER A 9 21.59 6.54 22.64
N VAL A 10 22.76 7.19 22.65
CA VAL A 10 22.90 8.60 22.24
C VAL A 10 22.60 8.80 20.76
N THR A 11 23.12 7.93 19.89
CA THR A 11 22.85 8.00 18.45
C THR A 11 21.36 7.82 18.15
N LEU A 12 20.71 6.83 18.78
CA LEU A 12 19.27 6.58 18.62
C LEU A 12 18.45 7.77 19.14
N ALA A 13 18.82 8.33 20.30
CA ALA A 13 18.15 9.49 20.85
C ALA A 13 18.27 10.72 19.94
N ILE A 14 19.46 10.98 19.38
CA ILE A 14 19.66 12.07 18.41
C ILE A 14 18.78 11.86 17.16
N ILE A 15 18.73 10.64 16.63
CA ILE A 15 17.91 10.31 15.46
C ILE A 15 16.42 10.55 15.76
N LEU A 16 15.93 10.09 16.91
CA LEU A 16 14.55 10.30 17.35
C LEU A 16 14.24 11.78 17.59
N ILE A 17 15.14 12.52 18.23
CA ILE A 17 15.01 13.96 18.45
C ILE A 17 14.92 14.69 17.09
N LEU A 18 15.80 14.37 16.15
CA LEU A 18 15.76 14.95 14.81
C LEU A 18 14.46 14.58 14.09
N TYR A 19 13.97 13.35 14.24
CA TYR A 19 12.72 12.92 13.61
C TYR A 19 11.50 13.70 14.12
N PHE A 20 11.43 13.98 15.44
CA PHE A 20 10.26 14.61 16.05
C PHE A 20 10.35 16.14 16.14
N LEU A 21 11.54 16.72 16.33
CA LEU A 21 11.71 18.15 16.53
C LEU A 21 11.91 18.94 15.24
N VAL A 22 12.30 18.27 14.16
CA VAL A 22 12.58 19.00 12.93
C VAL A 22 11.34 19.02 12.05
N PRO A 23 10.83 20.19 11.63
CA PRO A 23 9.67 20.28 10.74
C PRO A 23 9.94 19.53 9.43
N LYS A 24 9.04 18.66 9.03
CA LYS A 24 9.13 17.96 7.74
C LYS A 24 8.63 18.86 6.61
N PRO A 25 9.27 18.85 5.43
CA PRO A 25 10.44 18.06 5.09
C PRO A 25 11.74 18.85 5.20
N ILE A 26 12.69 18.36 6.01
CA ILE A 26 14.08 18.76 5.81
C ILE A 26 14.56 17.99 4.59
N ASN A 27 14.72 18.67 3.50
CA ASN A 27 15.33 18.10 2.32
C ASN A 27 16.84 18.37 2.35
N PHE A 28 17.64 17.35 2.65
CA PHE A 28 19.06 17.42 2.39
C PHE A 28 19.29 17.71 0.89
N SER A 29 20.32 18.49 0.59
CA SER A 29 20.70 18.66 -0.83
C SER A 29 21.02 17.31 -1.47
N PRO A 30 20.86 17.14 -2.79
CA PRO A 30 21.21 15.89 -3.47
C PRO A 30 22.66 15.45 -3.21
N ALA A 31 23.59 16.40 -3.08
CA ALA A 31 25.00 16.11 -2.76
C ALA A 31 25.15 15.51 -1.35
N VAL A 32 24.47 16.09 -0.34
CA VAL A 32 24.47 15.55 1.02
C VAL A 32 23.83 14.18 1.08
N SER A 33 22.71 13.98 0.37
CA SER A 33 22.04 12.67 0.28
C SER A 33 22.97 11.61 -0.34
N SER A 34 23.68 11.94 -1.42
CA SER A 34 24.65 11.04 -2.05
C SER A 34 25.84 10.72 -1.13
N LEU A 35 26.34 11.71 -0.38
CA LEU A 35 27.40 11.50 0.60
C LEU A 35 26.94 10.54 1.72
N ILE A 36 25.73 10.69 2.22
CA ILE A 36 25.16 9.81 3.25
C ILE A 36 25.06 8.37 2.73
N ILE A 37 24.57 8.17 1.51
CA ILE A 37 24.50 6.84 0.87
C ILE A 37 25.90 6.23 0.79
N ALA A 38 26.90 6.99 0.34
CA ALA A 38 28.28 6.53 0.25
C ALA A 38 28.83 6.14 1.63
N LEU A 39 28.59 6.92 2.68
CA LEU A 39 29.02 6.62 4.04
C LEU A 39 28.37 5.35 4.60
N ILE A 40 27.08 5.13 4.34
CA ILE A 40 26.38 3.89 4.72
C ILE A 40 27.00 2.70 3.98
N GLY A 41 27.25 2.83 2.68
CA GLY A 41 27.91 1.80 1.88
C GLY A 41 29.30 1.45 2.40
N LEU A 42 30.15 2.44 2.71
CA LEU A 42 31.48 2.24 3.30
C LEU A 42 31.40 1.57 4.68
N ALA A 43 30.43 1.94 5.50
CA ALA A 43 30.23 1.31 6.81
C ALA A 43 29.80 -0.16 6.68
N LEU A 44 28.94 -0.51 5.74
CA LEU A 44 28.59 -1.91 5.44
C LEU A 44 29.78 -2.71 4.93
N LEU A 45 30.60 -2.13 4.04
CA LEU A 45 31.84 -2.76 3.58
C LEU A 45 32.84 -2.98 4.74
N TYR A 46 32.95 -2.01 5.64
CA TYR A 46 33.78 -2.16 6.86
C TYR A 46 33.27 -3.29 7.77
N ILE A 47 31.95 -3.42 7.95
CA ILE A 47 31.34 -4.52 8.72
C ILE A 47 31.63 -5.86 8.02
N LEU A 48 31.49 -5.93 6.70
CA LEU A 48 31.83 -7.13 5.94
C LEU A 48 33.31 -7.51 6.12
N PHE A 49 34.23 -6.54 5.99
CA PHE A 49 35.67 -6.75 6.22
C PHE A 49 35.95 -7.28 7.63
N ARG A 50 35.37 -6.67 8.68
CA ARG A 50 35.50 -7.16 10.06
C ARG A 50 34.97 -8.59 10.23
N THR A 51 33.86 -8.91 9.57
CA THR A 51 33.27 -10.25 9.59
C THR A 51 34.21 -11.28 8.95
N ILE A 52 34.83 -10.94 7.81
CA ILE A 52 35.85 -11.77 7.15
C ILE A 52 37.08 -11.96 8.06
N MET A 53 37.51 -10.92 8.77
CA MET A 53 38.60 -10.95 9.75
C MET A 53 38.22 -11.59 11.09
N ARG A 54 36.98 -12.14 11.21
CA ARG A 54 36.42 -12.79 12.42
C ARG A 54 36.31 -11.89 13.64
N GLN A 55 36.21 -10.62 13.47
CA GLN A 55 35.89 -9.73 14.54
C GLN A 55 34.37 -9.74 14.78
N TYR A 56 33.98 -9.98 16.03
CA TYR A 56 32.56 -10.07 16.39
C TYR A 56 31.83 -8.76 16.09
N VAL A 57 30.76 -8.85 15.32
CA VAL A 57 29.82 -7.75 15.09
C VAL A 57 28.56 -8.00 15.91
N GLY A 58 28.34 -7.17 16.93
CA GLY A 58 27.22 -7.33 17.85
C GLY A 58 25.87 -7.06 17.17
N ARG A 59 24.82 -7.75 17.63
CA ARG A 59 23.43 -7.54 17.15
C ARG A 59 23.00 -6.07 17.21
N ARG A 60 23.50 -5.30 18.17
CA ARG A 60 23.22 -3.87 18.34
C ARG A 60 23.62 -3.03 17.11
N VAL A 61 24.74 -3.40 16.47
CA VAL A 61 25.19 -2.73 15.24
C VAL A 61 24.19 -2.95 14.11
N VAL A 62 23.68 -4.18 13.95
CA VAL A 62 22.67 -4.52 12.95
C VAL A 62 21.40 -3.69 13.17
N PHE A 63 20.89 -3.65 14.41
CA PHE A 63 19.70 -2.86 14.74
C PHE A 63 19.89 -1.35 14.52
N LEU A 64 21.08 -0.83 14.81
CA LEU A 64 21.41 0.57 14.54
C LEU A 64 21.32 0.88 13.04
N PHE A 65 21.87 0.03 12.18
CA PHE A 65 21.78 0.21 10.73
C PHE A 65 20.34 0.13 10.22
N VAL A 66 19.54 -0.79 10.74
CA VAL A 66 18.11 -0.88 10.41
C VAL A 66 17.38 0.39 10.83
N GLY A 67 17.64 0.89 12.05
CA GLY A 67 17.05 2.15 12.52
C GLY A 67 17.44 3.36 11.64
N ILE A 68 18.71 3.46 11.26
CA ILE A 68 19.20 4.49 10.33
C ILE A 68 18.51 4.35 8.97
N ALA A 69 18.39 3.12 8.44
CA ALA A 69 17.76 2.86 7.15
C ALA A 69 16.28 3.27 7.10
N VAL A 70 15.58 3.18 8.22
CA VAL A 70 14.17 3.59 8.30
C VAL A 70 14.03 5.10 8.44
N VAL A 71 14.85 5.74 9.29
CA VAL A 71 14.64 7.14 9.67
C VAL A 71 15.31 8.13 8.70
N LEU A 72 16.54 7.83 8.28
CA LEU A 72 17.35 8.76 7.50
C LEU A 72 16.77 9.12 6.13
N PRO A 73 16.13 8.18 5.38
CA PRO A 73 15.55 8.49 4.08
C PRO A 73 14.45 9.56 4.10
N PHE A 74 13.78 9.76 5.25
CA PHE A 74 12.78 10.84 5.38
C PHE A 74 13.37 12.25 5.24
N PHE A 75 14.68 12.39 5.41
CA PHE A 75 15.41 13.65 5.26
C PHE A 75 16.16 13.77 3.94
N MET A 76 16.15 12.70 3.13
CA MET A 76 16.94 12.63 1.90
C MET A 76 16.10 13.09 0.71
N ASN A 77 16.73 13.93 -0.15
CA ASN A 77 16.16 14.32 -1.43
C ASN A 77 16.73 13.43 -2.54
N VAL A 78 16.21 12.19 -2.62
CA VAL A 78 16.57 11.25 -3.68
C VAL A 78 15.34 10.95 -4.51
N LYS A 79 15.36 11.38 -5.76
CA LYS A 79 14.29 11.02 -6.72
C LYS A 79 14.45 9.56 -7.11
N GLN A 80 13.47 8.73 -6.72
CA GLN A 80 13.40 7.36 -7.19
C GLN A 80 12.78 7.31 -8.59
N PRO A 81 13.38 6.58 -9.53
CA PRO A 81 12.80 6.38 -10.85
C PRO A 81 11.67 5.34 -10.77
N ILE A 82 10.47 5.77 -10.40
CA ILE A 82 9.28 4.92 -10.40
C ILE A 82 8.89 4.68 -11.86
N ARG A 83 8.78 3.42 -12.25
CA ARG A 83 8.26 3.00 -13.57
C ARG A 83 6.90 2.37 -13.36
N VAL A 84 5.93 2.81 -14.15
CA VAL A 84 4.58 2.24 -14.09
C VAL A 84 4.60 0.88 -14.81
N SER A 85 4.21 -0.17 -14.11
CA SER A 85 4.07 -1.51 -14.68
C SER A 85 2.79 -1.63 -15.51
N PRO A 86 2.72 -2.57 -16.47
CA PRO A 86 1.51 -2.76 -17.30
C PRO A 86 0.25 -3.04 -16.49
N GLU A 87 0.36 -3.83 -15.42
CA GLU A 87 -0.76 -4.18 -14.54
C GLU A 87 -1.33 -2.98 -13.79
N VAL A 88 -0.48 -2.06 -13.36
CA VAL A 88 -0.88 -0.80 -12.73
C VAL A 88 -1.48 0.16 -13.76
N GLN A 89 -0.84 0.28 -14.93
CA GLN A 89 -1.33 1.10 -16.03
C GLN A 89 -2.74 0.66 -16.45
N THR A 90 -3.00 -0.64 -16.49
CA THR A 90 -4.32 -1.18 -16.83
C THR A 90 -5.41 -0.75 -15.85
N VAL A 91 -5.12 -0.67 -14.53
CA VAL A 91 -6.08 -0.12 -13.55
C VAL A 91 -6.42 1.33 -13.89
N TYR A 92 -5.39 2.15 -14.15
CA TYR A 92 -5.57 3.55 -14.54
C TYR A 92 -6.42 3.67 -15.81
N ASP A 93 -6.09 2.93 -16.86
CA ASP A 93 -6.75 2.99 -18.16
C ASP A 93 -8.23 2.59 -18.06
N TRP A 94 -8.55 1.56 -17.28
CA TRP A 94 -9.94 1.16 -17.02
C TRP A 94 -10.75 2.26 -16.36
N VAL A 95 -10.21 2.91 -15.34
CA VAL A 95 -10.89 4.02 -14.66
C VAL A 95 -10.93 5.25 -15.56
N ALA A 96 -9.85 5.52 -16.32
CA ALA A 96 -9.74 6.69 -17.18
C ALA A 96 -10.71 6.70 -18.36
N GLN A 97 -11.15 5.54 -18.84
CA GLN A 97 -12.10 5.44 -19.96
C GLN A 97 -13.58 5.46 -19.53
N LEU A 98 -13.87 5.38 -18.23
CA LEU A 98 -15.24 5.42 -17.72
C LEU A 98 -15.87 6.80 -17.96
N GLU A 99 -17.16 6.79 -18.30
CA GLU A 99 -17.93 8.02 -18.47
C GLU A 99 -18.23 8.68 -17.11
N ARG A 100 -18.46 9.99 -17.13
CA ARG A 100 -18.88 10.71 -15.93
C ARG A 100 -20.18 10.14 -15.39
N GLY A 101 -20.26 9.95 -14.08
CA GLY A 101 -21.42 9.35 -13.43
C GLY A 101 -21.41 7.82 -13.40
N SER A 102 -20.45 7.14 -14.05
CA SER A 102 -20.25 5.70 -13.91
C SER A 102 -20.08 5.31 -12.45
N LYS A 103 -20.65 4.17 -12.08
CA LYS A 103 -20.67 3.67 -10.70
C LYS A 103 -19.55 2.67 -10.46
N ILE A 104 -18.74 2.96 -9.46
CA ILE A 104 -17.64 2.11 -9.03
C ILE A 104 -17.96 1.52 -7.65
N LEU A 105 -17.83 0.21 -7.54
CA LEU A 105 -17.89 -0.50 -6.27
C LEU A 105 -16.46 -0.69 -5.73
N VAL A 106 -16.21 -0.24 -4.50
CA VAL A 106 -14.90 -0.43 -3.85
C VAL A 106 -15.09 -1.23 -2.57
N SER A 107 -14.43 -2.40 -2.50
CA SER A 107 -14.42 -3.24 -1.32
C SER A 107 -13.13 -3.06 -0.52
N PHE A 108 -13.28 -2.87 0.79
CA PHE A 108 -12.19 -2.71 1.75
C PHE A 108 -12.10 -3.95 2.63
N ASP A 109 -11.22 -4.87 2.23
CA ASP A 109 -11.07 -6.17 2.86
C ASP A 109 -9.69 -6.26 3.54
N TYR A 110 -9.40 -5.27 4.41
CA TYR A 110 -8.19 -5.18 5.19
C TYR A 110 -8.38 -4.45 6.52
N ASP A 111 -7.41 -4.60 7.40
CA ASP A 111 -7.33 -3.99 8.72
C ASP A 111 -6.21 -2.91 8.81
N PRO A 112 -6.10 -2.17 9.92
CA PRO A 112 -5.06 -1.15 10.11
C PRO A 112 -3.62 -1.67 9.99
N ALA A 113 -3.36 -2.97 10.23
CA ALA A 113 -2.02 -3.53 10.10
C ALA A 113 -1.53 -3.53 8.65
N SER A 114 -2.46 -3.67 7.70
CA SER A 114 -2.18 -3.67 6.25
C SER A 114 -2.30 -2.27 5.61
N ALA A 115 -2.79 -1.28 6.37
CA ALA A 115 -2.98 0.08 5.90
C ALA A 115 -1.72 0.75 5.32
N PRO A 116 -0.48 0.52 5.83
CA PRO A 116 0.70 1.13 5.22
C PRO A 116 0.90 0.84 3.73
N GLU A 117 0.41 -0.29 3.23
CA GLU A 117 0.47 -0.64 1.80
C GLU A 117 -0.82 -0.30 1.05
N LEU A 118 -1.99 -0.55 1.66
CA LEU A 118 -3.29 -0.46 0.97
C LEU A 118 -3.94 0.91 1.06
N GLN A 119 -3.71 1.67 2.13
CA GLN A 119 -4.27 2.99 2.30
C GLN A 119 -3.84 3.98 1.21
N PRO A 120 -2.53 4.06 0.81
CA PRO A 120 -2.12 4.91 -0.30
C PRO A 120 -2.76 4.53 -1.65
N MET A 121 -3.05 3.23 -1.87
CA MET A 121 -3.79 2.78 -3.06
C MET A 121 -5.21 3.34 -3.04
N ALA A 122 -5.90 3.22 -1.89
CA ALA A 122 -7.27 3.70 -1.70
C ALA A 122 -7.37 5.21 -1.90
N GLU A 123 -6.47 5.98 -1.28
CA GLU A 123 -6.41 7.43 -1.40
C GLU A 123 -6.25 7.89 -2.85
N SER A 124 -5.30 7.30 -3.57
CA SER A 124 -5.03 7.63 -4.98
C SER A 124 -6.15 7.18 -5.90
N PHE A 125 -6.75 6.03 -5.63
CA PHE A 125 -7.88 5.50 -6.40
C PHE A 125 -9.14 6.36 -6.21
N PHE A 126 -9.49 6.72 -4.98
CA PHE A 126 -10.62 7.60 -4.71
C PHE A 126 -10.42 8.98 -5.32
N ARG A 127 -9.23 9.56 -5.20
CA ARG A 127 -8.91 10.84 -5.82
C ARG A 127 -9.17 10.79 -7.34
N LEU A 128 -8.63 9.78 -8.03
CA LEU A 128 -8.84 9.62 -9.47
C LEU A 128 -10.33 9.50 -9.82
N CYS A 129 -11.09 8.69 -9.09
CA CYS A 129 -12.52 8.51 -9.30
C CYS A 129 -13.29 9.83 -9.12
N LEU A 130 -13.01 10.56 -8.04
CA LEU A 130 -13.68 11.81 -7.71
C LEU A 130 -13.30 12.94 -8.69
N GLU A 131 -12.05 13.00 -9.16
CA GLU A 131 -11.63 13.93 -10.22
C GLU A 131 -12.34 13.72 -11.53
N ARG A 132 -12.75 12.49 -11.79
CA ARG A 132 -13.45 12.12 -13.03
C ARG A 132 -14.98 12.15 -12.91
N ASP A 133 -15.50 12.63 -11.78
CA ASP A 133 -16.95 12.68 -11.49
C ASP A 133 -17.61 11.29 -11.49
N LEU A 134 -16.86 10.24 -11.11
CA LEU A 134 -17.38 8.89 -10.95
C LEU A 134 -18.09 8.76 -9.60
N LYS A 135 -19.05 7.85 -9.52
CA LYS A 135 -19.86 7.59 -8.34
C LYS A 135 -19.29 6.42 -7.56
N ILE A 136 -19.01 6.61 -6.27
CA ILE A 136 -18.31 5.61 -5.47
C ILE A 136 -19.26 4.97 -4.46
N ILE A 137 -19.38 3.64 -4.55
CA ILE A 137 -20.10 2.80 -3.60
C ILE A 137 -19.07 1.99 -2.83
N ILE A 138 -19.01 2.18 -1.52
CA ILE A 138 -17.99 1.58 -0.64
C ILE A 138 -18.67 0.50 0.21
N MET A 139 -17.96 -0.61 0.41
CA MET A 139 -18.34 -1.64 1.37
C MET A 139 -17.08 -2.39 1.86
N GLY A 140 -17.24 -3.33 2.79
CA GLY A 140 -16.14 -4.19 3.21
C GLY A 140 -16.63 -5.54 3.73
N LEU A 141 -15.82 -6.57 3.52
CA LEU A 141 -16.00 -7.90 4.10
C LEU A 141 -15.16 -8.09 5.39
N TRP A 142 -14.38 -7.07 5.75
CA TRP A 142 -13.64 -7.04 7.02
C TRP A 142 -14.22 -5.95 7.94
N PRO A 143 -14.34 -6.22 9.25
CA PRO A 143 -15.00 -5.28 10.18
C PRO A 143 -14.40 -3.89 10.20
N GLN A 144 -13.09 -3.77 10.05
CA GLN A 144 -12.36 -2.49 10.05
C GLN A 144 -12.32 -1.81 8.68
N GLY A 145 -12.66 -2.53 7.60
CA GLY A 145 -12.59 -2.03 6.22
C GLY A 145 -13.33 -0.71 6.00
N PRO A 146 -14.60 -0.57 6.39
CA PRO A 146 -15.35 0.67 6.20
C PRO A 146 -14.75 1.88 6.90
N GLN A 147 -14.07 1.70 8.04
CA GLN A 147 -13.34 2.78 8.72
C GLN A 147 -12.10 3.20 7.93
N GLN A 148 -11.34 2.24 7.39
CA GLN A 148 -10.20 2.55 6.51
C GLN A 148 -10.66 3.29 5.25
N ALA A 149 -11.80 2.92 4.72
CA ALA A 149 -12.41 3.60 3.58
C ALA A 149 -12.76 5.07 3.89
N GLU A 150 -13.35 5.36 5.05
CA GLU A 150 -13.65 6.74 5.45
C GLU A 150 -12.38 7.57 5.59
N LEU A 151 -11.30 7.00 6.15
CA LEU A 151 -10.00 7.68 6.25
C LEU A 151 -9.42 8.02 4.86
N ALA A 152 -9.42 7.06 3.93
CA ALA A 152 -8.97 7.29 2.56
C ALA A 152 -9.82 8.34 1.83
N LEU A 153 -11.14 8.25 2.01
CA LEU A 153 -12.10 9.17 1.41
C LEU A 153 -11.90 10.61 1.92
N GLN A 154 -11.69 10.79 3.23
CA GLN A 154 -11.41 12.10 3.82
C GLN A 154 -10.17 12.73 3.21
N ILE A 155 -9.08 11.96 3.03
CA ILE A 155 -7.85 12.44 2.40
C ILE A 155 -8.10 12.82 0.94
N ALA A 156 -8.80 11.97 0.18
CA ALA A 156 -9.11 12.25 -1.22
C ALA A 156 -10.01 13.50 -1.39
N LEU A 157 -10.97 13.71 -0.50
CA LEU A 157 -11.85 14.88 -0.50
C LEU A 157 -11.13 16.20 -0.17
N GLN A 158 -9.98 16.13 0.52
CA GLN A 158 -9.15 17.31 0.81
C GLN A 158 -8.18 17.69 -0.33
N ASP A 159 -8.06 16.86 -1.37
CA ASP A 159 -7.23 17.21 -2.53
C ASP A 159 -7.78 18.46 -3.23
N PRO A 160 -6.96 19.47 -3.54
CA PRO A 160 -7.41 20.72 -4.18
C PRO A 160 -8.23 20.52 -5.46
N SER A 161 -7.92 19.50 -6.26
CA SER A 161 -8.66 19.18 -7.49
C SER A 161 -10.06 18.60 -7.23
N VAL A 162 -10.27 18.00 -6.06
CA VAL A 162 -11.54 17.39 -5.64
C VAL A 162 -12.40 18.37 -4.85
N VAL A 163 -11.80 19.19 -3.97
CA VAL A 163 -12.50 20.20 -3.17
C VAL A 163 -13.35 21.14 -4.05
N ALA A 164 -12.81 21.57 -5.17
CA ALA A 164 -13.51 22.47 -6.10
C ALA A 164 -14.81 21.91 -6.68
N LYS A 165 -15.04 20.58 -6.59
CA LYS A 165 -16.22 19.90 -7.16
C LYS A 165 -17.43 19.90 -6.23
N ASN A 166 -17.28 20.30 -4.96
CA ASN A 166 -18.38 20.34 -3.97
C ASN A 166 -19.17 19.03 -3.89
N LEU A 167 -18.45 17.89 -3.85
CA LEU A 167 -19.05 16.55 -3.84
C LEU A 167 -19.87 16.30 -2.57
N ARG A 168 -20.96 15.55 -2.70
CA ARG A 168 -21.95 15.33 -1.65
C ARG A 168 -22.07 13.85 -1.31
N ARG A 169 -22.00 13.51 -0.03
CA ARG A 169 -22.34 12.17 0.47
C ARG A 169 -23.76 11.79 -0.01
N HIS A 170 -23.97 10.51 -0.27
CA HIS A 170 -25.21 9.91 -0.81
C HIS A 170 -25.58 10.29 -2.25
N VAL A 171 -24.86 11.22 -2.86
CA VAL A 171 -25.03 11.62 -4.26
C VAL A 171 -23.83 11.24 -5.11
N ASP A 172 -22.63 11.49 -4.61
CA ASP A 172 -21.38 11.24 -5.31
C ASP A 172 -20.62 10.03 -4.75
N TYR A 173 -20.80 9.78 -3.47
CA TYR A 173 -20.23 8.63 -2.77
C TYR A 173 -21.12 8.16 -1.61
N VAL A 174 -21.04 6.88 -1.28
CA VAL A 174 -21.73 6.26 -0.15
C VAL A 174 -20.89 5.12 0.44
N ASN A 175 -20.91 4.97 1.76
CA ASN A 175 -20.31 3.85 2.46
C ASN A 175 -21.41 2.97 3.05
N LEU A 176 -21.56 1.76 2.50
CA LEU A 176 -22.59 0.78 2.94
C LEU A 176 -22.17 0.01 4.18
N GLY A 177 -20.90 0.08 4.57
CA GLY A 177 -20.40 -0.56 5.77
C GLY A 177 -19.92 -1.98 5.58
N PHE A 178 -19.74 -2.67 6.70
CA PHE A 178 -19.29 -4.05 6.79
C PHE A 178 -20.46 -5.03 6.70
N GLN A 179 -20.24 -6.14 6.00
CA GLN A 179 -21.13 -7.28 6.02
C GLN A 179 -20.37 -8.58 6.32
N THR A 180 -20.90 -9.35 7.27
CA THR A 180 -20.41 -10.68 7.59
C THR A 180 -21.01 -11.73 6.65
N GLY A 181 -20.23 -12.74 6.26
CA GLY A 181 -20.72 -13.85 5.42
C GLY A 181 -19.85 -14.14 4.19
N ASN A 182 -18.69 -13.49 4.08
CA ASN A 182 -17.66 -13.76 3.07
C ASN A 182 -18.25 -13.85 1.64
N GLU A 183 -18.04 -14.95 0.91
CA GLU A 183 -18.51 -15.17 -0.46
C GLU A 183 -20.03 -15.11 -0.59
N PHE A 184 -20.77 -15.44 0.47
CA PHE A 184 -22.23 -15.35 0.49
C PHE A 184 -22.70 -13.90 0.29
N VAL A 185 -22.01 -12.94 0.90
CA VAL A 185 -22.31 -11.51 0.70
C VAL A 185 -22.15 -11.13 -0.77
N ILE A 186 -21.02 -11.50 -1.38
CA ILE A 186 -20.74 -11.22 -2.80
C ILE A 186 -21.80 -11.87 -3.70
N GLN A 187 -22.13 -13.13 -3.43
CA GLN A 187 -23.16 -13.86 -4.19
C GLN A 187 -24.53 -13.19 -4.08
N ARG A 188 -24.92 -12.75 -2.89
CA ARG A 188 -26.22 -12.07 -2.67
C ARG A 188 -26.25 -10.71 -3.32
N MET A 189 -25.15 -9.94 -3.31
CA MET A 189 -25.05 -8.68 -4.04
C MET A 189 -25.21 -8.85 -5.56
N GLY A 190 -24.78 -9.99 -6.10
CA GLY A 190 -25.02 -10.34 -7.51
C GLY A 190 -26.49 -10.42 -7.89
N THR A 191 -27.39 -10.62 -6.92
CA THR A 191 -28.84 -10.62 -7.10
C THR A 191 -29.50 -9.37 -6.54
N SER A 192 -29.10 -8.91 -5.35
CA SER A 192 -29.68 -7.72 -4.72
C SER A 192 -28.74 -7.11 -3.69
N PHE A 193 -28.23 -5.91 -3.94
CA PHE A 193 -27.48 -5.12 -2.97
C PHE A 193 -28.33 -4.80 -1.73
N LYS A 194 -29.57 -4.41 -1.94
CA LYS A 194 -30.49 -4.06 -0.84
C LYS A 194 -30.75 -5.20 0.11
N SER A 195 -30.68 -6.47 -0.34
CA SER A 195 -30.86 -7.62 0.56
C SER A 195 -29.71 -7.76 1.56
N MET A 196 -28.54 -7.22 1.27
CA MET A 196 -27.37 -7.24 2.14
C MET A 196 -27.19 -5.91 2.90
N PHE A 197 -27.55 -4.80 2.28
CA PHE A 197 -27.37 -3.47 2.85
C PHE A 197 -28.72 -2.74 2.95
N THR A 198 -29.35 -2.81 4.10
CA THR A 198 -30.64 -2.10 4.31
C THR A 198 -30.45 -0.62 4.63
N ARG A 199 -29.26 -0.23 5.11
CA ARG A 199 -28.85 1.12 5.48
C ARG A 199 -27.37 1.32 5.20
N ASP A 200 -26.94 2.58 5.08
CA ASP A 200 -25.51 2.94 5.06
C ASP A 200 -24.92 3.04 6.49
N VAL A 201 -23.63 3.35 6.60
CA VAL A 201 -22.94 3.55 7.90
C VAL A 201 -23.51 4.73 8.71
N SER A 202 -24.19 5.68 8.08
CA SER A 202 -24.86 6.81 8.73
C SER A 202 -26.29 6.50 9.17
N GLY A 203 -26.76 5.26 8.93
CA GLY A 203 -28.12 4.83 9.26
C GLY A 203 -29.19 5.23 8.25
N ILE A 204 -28.81 5.84 7.11
CA ILE A 204 -29.76 6.25 6.06
C ILE A 204 -30.25 5.00 5.31
N PRO A 205 -31.59 4.81 5.17
CA PRO A 205 -32.15 3.67 4.43
C PRO A 205 -31.67 3.62 2.97
N TYR A 206 -31.37 2.42 2.47
CA TYR A 206 -30.87 2.18 1.11
C TYR A 206 -31.71 2.89 0.04
N ASP A 207 -33.05 2.79 0.13
CA ASP A 207 -33.97 3.38 -0.84
C ASP A 207 -34.00 4.92 -0.79
N SER A 208 -33.50 5.53 0.28
CA SER A 208 -33.46 6.98 0.45
C SER A 208 -32.17 7.60 -0.09
N ILE A 209 -31.21 6.76 -0.54
CA ILE A 209 -29.91 7.21 -1.02
C ILE A 209 -29.98 7.44 -2.54
N PRO A 210 -29.87 8.69 -3.03
CA PRO A 210 -30.01 9.00 -4.44
C PRO A 210 -29.06 8.22 -5.35
N LEU A 211 -27.79 8.01 -4.91
CA LEU A 211 -26.79 7.25 -5.66
C LEU A 211 -27.19 5.79 -5.88
N LEU A 212 -27.95 5.19 -4.97
CA LEU A 212 -28.33 3.77 -5.01
C LEU A 212 -29.67 3.50 -5.69
N LYS A 213 -30.40 4.54 -6.09
CA LYS A 213 -31.77 4.42 -6.64
C LYS A 213 -31.85 3.41 -7.80
N ASP A 214 -30.83 3.40 -8.66
CA ASP A 214 -30.76 2.52 -9.84
C ASP A 214 -29.71 1.41 -9.66
N VAL A 215 -29.30 1.10 -8.41
CA VAL A 215 -28.37 0.01 -8.12
C VAL A 215 -29.13 -1.15 -7.49
N SER A 216 -29.34 -2.22 -8.25
CA SER A 216 -29.97 -3.44 -7.76
C SER A 216 -28.97 -4.59 -7.58
N ASN A 217 -28.07 -4.76 -8.52
CA ASN A 217 -27.05 -5.83 -8.50
C ASN A 217 -25.80 -5.41 -9.29
N PHE A 218 -24.85 -6.32 -9.54
CA PHE A 218 -23.60 -6.02 -10.24
C PHE A 218 -23.78 -5.51 -11.69
N SER A 219 -24.93 -5.73 -12.34
CA SER A 219 -25.14 -5.19 -13.67
C SER A 219 -25.25 -3.66 -13.71
N ASN A 220 -25.45 -3.03 -12.57
CA ASN A 220 -25.50 -1.58 -12.40
C ASN A 220 -24.15 -0.97 -11.94
N ILE A 221 -23.10 -1.78 -11.93
CA ILE A 221 -21.73 -1.39 -11.54
C ILE A 221 -20.83 -1.47 -12.77
N ASP A 222 -20.22 -0.35 -13.14
CA ASP A 222 -19.38 -0.25 -14.34
C ASP A 222 -17.98 -0.83 -14.13
N TYR A 223 -17.46 -0.67 -12.91
CA TYR A 223 -16.15 -1.19 -12.50
C TYR A 223 -16.11 -1.44 -11.00
N SER A 224 -15.34 -2.41 -10.58
CA SER A 224 -15.09 -2.67 -9.16
C SER A 224 -13.59 -2.63 -8.86
N PHE A 225 -13.25 -2.22 -7.64
CA PHE A 225 -11.87 -2.25 -7.14
C PHE A 225 -11.86 -2.85 -5.75
N ASN A 226 -11.13 -3.96 -5.59
CA ASN A 226 -11.02 -4.63 -4.30
C ASN A 226 -9.66 -4.33 -3.67
N LEU A 227 -9.65 -3.86 -2.43
CA LEU A 227 -8.45 -3.66 -1.62
C LEU A 227 -8.40 -4.76 -0.57
N SER A 228 -7.42 -5.65 -0.65
CA SER A 228 -7.40 -6.86 0.19
C SER A 228 -6.04 -7.17 0.78
N ALA A 229 -6.07 -7.62 2.04
CA ALA A 229 -4.92 -8.14 2.79
C ALA A 229 -5.01 -9.63 3.10
N GLY A 230 -6.11 -10.32 2.76
CA GLY A 230 -6.30 -11.73 3.13
C GLY A 230 -7.60 -12.33 2.64
N TYR A 231 -8.12 -13.25 3.43
CA TYR A 231 -9.40 -13.93 3.23
C TYR A 231 -10.44 -13.34 4.22
N PRO A 232 -11.69 -13.07 3.78
CA PRO A 232 -12.12 -12.99 2.38
C PRO A 232 -11.50 -11.79 1.66
N GLY A 233 -11.29 -11.89 0.35
CA GLY A 233 -10.67 -10.83 -0.41
C GLY A 233 -10.71 -11.05 -1.93
N THR A 234 -9.65 -10.66 -2.63
CA THR A 234 -9.61 -10.59 -4.09
C THR A 234 -9.97 -11.93 -4.77
N VAL A 235 -9.55 -13.06 -4.19
CA VAL A 235 -9.84 -14.39 -4.76
C VAL A 235 -11.35 -14.65 -4.78
N GLU A 236 -12.04 -14.41 -3.67
CA GLU A 236 -13.47 -14.62 -3.52
C GLU A 236 -14.27 -13.65 -4.42
N TRP A 237 -13.81 -12.42 -4.53
CA TRP A 237 -14.39 -11.44 -5.47
C TRP A 237 -14.26 -11.92 -6.92
N VAL A 238 -13.09 -12.44 -7.33
CA VAL A 238 -12.91 -12.97 -8.69
C VAL A 238 -13.83 -14.17 -8.92
N GLN A 239 -13.79 -15.18 -8.04
CA GLN A 239 -14.55 -16.41 -8.22
C GLN A 239 -16.07 -16.21 -8.22
N VAL A 240 -16.56 -15.20 -7.48
CA VAL A 240 -18.01 -14.96 -7.39
C VAL A 240 -18.44 -13.80 -8.27
N ALA A 241 -17.88 -12.60 -8.10
CA ALA A 241 -18.38 -11.43 -8.81
C ALA A 241 -17.95 -11.40 -10.28
N VAL A 242 -16.68 -11.77 -10.57
CA VAL A 242 -16.18 -11.78 -11.95
C VAL A 242 -16.69 -12.99 -12.69
N ASP A 243 -16.45 -14.20 -12.16
CA ASP A 243 -16.72 -15.44 -12.93
C ASP A 243 -18.23 -15.72 -13.10
N ARG A 244 -19.05 -15.41 -12.08
CA ARG A 244 -20.50 -15.71 -12.16
C ARG A 244 -21.33 -14.56 -12.72
N TYR A 245 -20.92 -13.30 -12.46
CA TYR A 245 -21.72 -12.12 -12.82
C TYR A 245 -21.06 -11.23 -13.86
N GLY A 246 -19.82 -11.53 -14.28
CA GLY A 246 -19.12 -10.79 -15.33
C GLY A 246 -18.66 -9.38 -14.91
N LEU A 247 -18.57 -9.10 -13.60
CA LEU A 247 -18.14 -7.82 -13.09
C LEU A 247 -16.70 -7.49 -13.54
N LYS A 248 -16.47 -6.29 -14.04
CA LYS A 248 -15.12 -5.82 -14.39
C LYS A 248 -14.42 -5.37 -13.10
N MET A 249 -13.28 -5.95 -12.79
CA MET A 249 -12.62 -5.72 -11.51
C MET A 249 -11.11 -5.57 -11.64
N GLY A 250 -10.56 -4.56 -10.95
CA GLY A 250 -9.14 -4.47 -10.58
C GLY A 250 -8.95 -4.73 -9.10
N ALA A 251 -7.71 -4.91 -8.69
CA ALA A 251 -7.39 -5.16 -7.29
C ALA A 251 -6.16 -4.41 -6.80
N GLY A 252 -6.17 -4.06 -5.51
CA GLY A 252 -5.03 -3.62 -4.73
C GLY A 252 -4.75 -4.63 -3.61
N ASN A 253 -3.57 -5.23 -3.62
CA ASN A 253 -3.20 -6.25 -2.65
C ASN A 253 -1.91 -5.90 -1.94
N THR A 254 -1.74 -6.40 -0.71
CA THR A 254 -0.41 -6.35 -0.05
C THR A 254 0.64 -7.05 -0.91
N GLY A 255 1.91 -6.66 -0.76
CA GLY A 255 3.00 -7.24 -1.56
C GLY A 255 3.08 -8.77 -1.47
N VAL A 256 2.73 -9.33 -0.31
CA VAL A 256 2.68 -10.78 -0.10
C VAL A 256 1.56 -11.43 -0.93
N GLN A 257 0.37 -10.85 -0.94
CA GLN A 257 -0.78 -11.39 -1.66
C GLN A 257 -0.73 -11.17 -3.17
N ALA A 258 -0.16 -10.05 -3.61
CA ALA A 258 -0.11 -9.67 -5.03
C ALA A 258 0.47 -10.77 -5.91
N THR A 259 1.45 -11.54 -5.38
CA THR A 259 2.06 -12.65 -6.12
C THR A 259 1.06 -13.74 -6.49
N GLY A 260 0.08 -14.00 -5.63
CA GLY A 260 -1.01 -14.96 -5.86
C GLY A 260 -2.07 -14.48 -6.84
N MET A 261 -2.08 -13.18 -7.18
CA MET A 261 -3.11 -12.59 -8.08
C MET A 261 -2.70 -12.65 -9.57
N TYR A 262 -1.44 -12.86 -9.89
CA TYR A 262 -0.98 -12.92 -11.28
C TYR A 262 -1.66 -13.99 -12.16
N PRO A 263 -2.05 -15.18 -11.67
CA PRO A 263 -2.85 -16.11 -12.46
C PRO A 263 -4.17 -15.51 -12.96
N TYR A 264 -4.90 -14.79 -12.09
CA TYR A 264 -6.15 -14.11 -12.43
C TYR A 264 -5.97 -12.92 -13.37
N LEU A 265 -4.83 -12.26 -13.28
CA LEU A 265 -4.46 -11.20 -14.22
C LEU A 265 -4.16 -11.77 -15.62
N ARG A 266 -3.40 -12.88 -15.68
CA ARG A 266 -3.06 -13.54 -16.95
C ARG A 266 -4.26 -14.18 -17.64
N SER A 267 -5.22 -14.71 -16.88
CA SER A 267 -6.49 -15.23 -17.41
C SER A 267 -7.45 -14.12 -17.89
N GLY A 268 -7.14 -12.86 -17.58
CA GLY A 268 -8.00 -11.73 -17.88
C GLY A 268 -9.21 -11.57 -16.95
N GLN A 269 -9.28 -12.34 -15.86
CA GLN A 269 -10.30 -12.18 -14.83
C GLN A 269 -10.11 -10.85 -14.09
N LEU A 270 -8.87 -10.54 -13.65
CA LEU A 270 -8.51 -9.21 -13.15
C LEU A 270 -8.13 -8.26 -14.29
N LYS A 271 -8.64 -7.05 -14.23
CA LYS A 271 -8.40 -5.95 -15.18
C LYS A 271 -7.36 -4.96 -14.64
N GLY A 272 -6.37 -5.47 -13.96
CA GLY A 272 -5.26 -4.72 -13.39
C GLY A 272 -5.04 -5.02 -11.91
N LEU A 273 -3.82 -4.72 -11.45
CA LEU A 273 -3.36 -5.06 -10.11
C LEU A 273 -2.40 -3.99 -9.59
N LEU A 274 -2.63 -3.54 -8.36
CA LEU A 274 -1.67 -2.77 -7.57
C LEU A 274 -1.08 -3.71 -6.50
N GLY A 275 0.24 -3.94 -6.53
CA GLY A 275 0.91 -4.85 -5.59
C GLY A 275 1.78 -4.11 -4.58
N GLY A 276 1.40 -4.16 -3.30
CA GLY A 276 2.15 -3.55 -2.21
C GLY A 276 2.35 -2.04 -2.37
N LEU A 277 3.20 -1.45 -1.54
CA LEU A 277 3.49 -0.01 -1.59
C LEU A 277 4.09 0.42 -2.95
N SER A 278 4.82 -0.48 -3.65
CA SER A 278 5.35 -0.20 -4.98
C SER A 278 4.22 0.04 -5.99
N GLY A 279 3.21 -0.84 -6.02
CA GLY A 279 2.05 -0.67 -6.90
C GLY A 279 1.25 0.61 -6.60
N ALA A 280 1.16 1.00 -5.32
CA ALA A 280 0.57 2.29 -4.94
C ALA A 280 1.38 3.48 -5.49
N ALA A 281 2.70 3.46 -5.35
CA ALA A 281 3.57 4.53 -5.86
C ALA A 281 3.58 4.61 -7.39
N GLU A 282 3.52 3.46 -8.07
CA GLU A 282 3.35 3.39 -9.53
C GLU A 282 2.01 3.98 -9.97
N PHE A 283 0.94 3.74 -9.23
CA PHE A 283 -0.38 4.30 -9.51
C PHE A 283 -0.43 5.82 -9.28
N GLU A 284 0.21 6.31 -8.19
CA GLU A 284 0.43 7.75 -7.99
C GLU A 284 1.17 8.37 -9.19
N LYS A 285 2.16 7.66 -9.73
CA LYS A 285 2.88 8.09 -10.94
C LYS A 285 1.99 8.08 -12.19
N ALA A 286 1.16 7.04 -12.38
CA ALA A 286 0.23 6.94 -13.49
C ALA A 286 -0.82 8.07 -13.49
N THR A 287 -1.28 8.46 -12.30
CA THR A 287 -2.18 9.62 -12.12
C THR A 287 -1.46 10.97 -12.15
N ASN A 288 -0.13 10.98 -12.32
CA ASN A 288 0.72 12.16 -12.28
C ASN A 288 0.58 12.99 -10.99
N LYS A 289 0.32 12.34 -9.88
CA LYS A 289 0.19 12.97 -8.55
C LYS A 289 0.99 12.19 -7.51
N VAL A 290 2.00 12.85 -6.98
CA VAL A 290 2.80 12.31 -5.87
C VAL A 290 1.94 12.29 -4.61
N GLY A 291 1.94 11.15 -3.94
CA GLY A 291 1.19 10.92 -2.70
C GLY A 291 2.02 10.21 -1.64
N THR A 292 1.32 9.60 -0.71
CA THR A 292 1.87 8.94 0.46
C THR A 292 2.80 7.76 0.09
N ALA A 293 2.43 6.98 -0.94
CA ALA A 293 3.23 5.83 -1.35
C ALA A 293 4.60 6.23 -1.89
N THR A 294 4.64 7.22 -2.77
CA THR A 294 5.91 7.74 -3.33
C THR A 294 6.86 8.21 -2.23
N PHE A 295 6.31 8.85 -1.18
CA PHE A 295 7.10 9.32 -0.05
C PHE A 295 7.70 8.17 0.77
N TYR A 296 6.95 7.07 0.98
CA TYR A 296 7.42 5.92 1.76
C TYR A 296 8.28 4.93 0.97
N MET A 297 8.35 5.03 -0.36
CA MET A 297 9.18 4.14 -1.18
C MET A 297 10.67 4.21 -0.83
N LEU A 298 11.20 5.40 -0.51
CA LEU A 298 12.61 5.56 -0.21
C LEU A 298 13.01 4.84 1.10
N PRO A 299 12.32 5.06 2.24
CA PRO A 299 12.55 4.29 3.47
C PRO A 299 12.44 2.78 3.29
N GLN A 300 11.44 2.32 2.53
CA GLN A 300 11.26 0.90 2.24
C GLN A 300 12.44 0.33 1.45
N SER A 301 12.87 1.01 0.39
CA SER A 301 14.00 0.56 -0.43
C SER A 301 15.30 0.48 0.37
N PHE A 302 15.58 1.49 1.21
CA PHE A 302 16.74 1.47 2.10
C PHE A 302 16.70 0.31 3.09
N SER A 303 15.54 0.08 3.70
CA SER A 303 15.36 -1.04 4.64
C SER A 303 15.63 -2.39 3.98
N HIS A 304 15.12 -2.60 2.78
CA HIS A 304 15.36 -3.83 2.02
C HIS A 304 16.84 -4.02 1.68
N VAL A 305 17.52 -2.98 1.17
CA VAL A 305 18.96 -3.04 0.84
C VAL A 305 19.78 -3.40 2.08
N ILE A 306 19.52 -2.77 3.23
CA ILE A 306 20.24 -3.02 4.47
C ILE A 306 20.00 -4.47 4.97
N VAL A 307 18.74 -4.95 4.94
CA VAL A 307 18.42 -6.32 5.35
C VAL A 307 19.12 -7.34 4.43
N ILE A 308 19.06 -7.15 3.11
CA ILE A 308 19.75 -8.02 2.15
C ILE A 308 21.26 -8.01 2.39
N ALA A 309 21.85 -6.83 2.62
CA ALA A 309 23.28 -6.72 2.93
C ALA A 309 23.68 -7.52 4.18
N PHE A 310 22.89 -7.45 5.26
CA PHE A 310 23.16 -8.23 6.47
C PHE A 310 22.93 -9.74 6.28
N ILE A 311 21.95 -10.16 5.48
CA ILE A 311 21.79 -11.56 5.09
C ILE A 311 23.03 -12.04 4.35
N PHE A 312 23.53 -11.26 3.38
CA PHE A 312 24.73 -11.60 2.63
C PHE A 312 25.97 -11.70 3.56
N ILE A 313 26.19 -10.68 4.40
CA ILE A 313 27.29 -10.68 5.38
C ILE A 313 27.23 -11.90 6.30
N GLY A 314 26.03 -12.24 6.80
CA GLY A 314 25.81 -13.39 7.68
C GLY A 314 26.13 -14.72 6.98
N ASN A 315 25.73 -14.90 5.72
CA ASN A 315 26.07 -16.09 4.93
C ASN A 315 27.58 -16.20 4.67
N VAL A 316 28.24 -15.10 4.29
CA VAL A 316 29.71 -15.09 4.14
C VAL A 316 30.40 -15.51 5.44
N ALA A 317 29.97 -14.98 6.59
CA ALA A 317 30.50 -15.36 7.89
C ALA A 317 30.35 -16.86 8.19
N TYR A 318 29.17 -17.41 7.88
CA TYR A 318 28.86 -18.83 8.08
C TYR A 318 29.78 -19.74 7.23
N PHE A 319 29.83 -19.51 5.92
CA PHE A 319 30.63 -20.33 5.01
C PHE A 319 32.13 -20.24 5.29
N LEU A 320 32.67 -19.07 5.67
CA LEU A 320 34.07 -18.93 6.08
C LEU A 320 34.33 -19.64 7.41
N GLY A 321 33.33 -19.70 8.30
CA GLY A 321 33.40 -20.44 9.57
C GLY A 321 33.46 -21.96 9.36
N GLU A 322 32.62 -22.49 8.46
CA GLU A 322 32.52 -23.94 8.17
C GLU A 322 33.74 -24.49 7.44
N LYS A 323 34.24 -23.79 6.41
CA LYS A 323 35.46 -24.19 5.68
C LYS A 323 36.66 -24.42 6.60
N ARG A 324 36.75 -23.68 7.69
CA ARG A 324 37.89 -23.80 8.64
C ARG A 324 37.70 -24.85 9.73
N LYS A 325 36.47 -25.31 9.99
CA LYS A 325 36.24 -26.50 10.84
C LYS A 325 36.69 -27.76 10.11
N LYS A 326 36.30 -27.91 8.83
CA LYS A 326 36.68 -29.03 7.96
C LYS A 326 38.20 -29.08 7.59
N GLY A 327 38.92 -27.99 7.71
CA GLY A 327 40.40 -27.96 7.49
C GLY A 327 41.23 -28.17 8.76
N LYS A 328 40.57 -28.48 9.91
CA LYS A 328 41.24 -28.82 11.17
C LYS A 328 40.98 -30.27 11.61
N GLU A 329 40.10 -31.00 10.92
CA GLU A 329 39.94 -32.43 10.94
C GLU A 329 40.84 -33.06 9.84
#